data_172077cbed9b39b3beefd46327d0f7f8
#
_entry.id   172077cbed9b39b3beefd46327d0f7f8
#
_cell.length_a   1.000
_cell.length_b   1.000
_cell.length_c   1.000
_cell.angle_alpha   90.00
_cell.angle_beta   90.00
_cell.angle_gamma   90.00
#
_symmetry.space_group_name_H-M   'P 1'
#
loop_
_entity.id
_entity.type
_entity.pdbx_description
1 polymer ?
#
loop_
_entity_poly.entity_id
_entity_poly.type
_entity_poly.pdbx_seq_one_letter_code
_entity_poly.pdbx_strand_id
1 'polypeptide(L)'
;MSVISFPPSRFSPSEAHQIAKTLYGFEVSVKVLDSERDQNFYLKREDGKEFVLKIANPAEDIGLINLQVASLKHIANFDSSIQVPSTIQTVGGKFISRHNGCFIRLQSFLAGHFIKDIENPESFLLEEFGAFLGKLDVAFREFGYPDLKRKWIWDVRNIDFLKSHLDYIESESD
;
A
#
# COMPACT_ATOMS: atom_id res chain seq x y z
N MET A 1 5.96 -15.27 13.49
CA MET A 1 7.11 -14.57 12.85
C MET A 1 6.63 -13.19 12.45
N SER A 2 7.47 -12.17 12.65
CA SER A 2 7.12 -10.80 12.24
C SER A 2 7.25 -10.67 10.73
N VAL A 3 6.32 -9.95 10.08
CA VAL A 3 6.41 -9.59 8.64
C VAL A 3 7.71 -8.87 8.31
N ILE A 4 8.32 -8.18 9.29
CA ILE A 4 9.60 -7.46 9.14
C ILE A 4 10.78 -8.41 8.91
N SER A 5 10.77 -9.60 9.51
CA SER A 5 11.84 -10.60 9.38
C SER A 5 11.64 -11.57 8.22
N PHE A 6 10.53 -11.46 7.48
CA PHE A 6 10.25 -12.33 6.35
C PHE A 6 10.68 -11.65 5.04
N PRO A 7 11.49 -12.30 4.19
CA PRO A 7 11.94 -11.69 2.95
C PRO A 7 10.74 -11.38 2.04
N PRO A 8 10.79 -10.28 1.25
CA PRO A 8 9.75 -9.99 0.28
C PRO A 8 9.67 -11.09 -0.80
N SER A 9 8.51 -11.21 -1.40
CA SER A 9 8.30 -12.07 -2.56
C SER A 9 9.24 -11.68 -3.71
N ARG A 10 9.61 -12.66 -4.54
CA ARG A 10 10.49 -12.42 -5.69
C ARG A 10 9.79 -12.89 -6.96
N PHE A 11 8.89 -12.07 -7.46
CA PHE A 11 8.27 -12.25 -8.78
C PHE A 11 9.04 -11.47 -9.82
N SER A 12 9.21 -12.04 -11.00
CA SER A 12 9.76 -11.36 -12.17
C SER A 12 8.69 -10.48 -12.85
N PRO A 13 9.09 -9.50 -13.69
CA PRO A 13 8.16 -8.75 -14.52
C PRO A 13 7.30 -9.65 -15.43
N SER A 14 7.86 -10.77 -15.92
CA SER A 14 7.13 -11.75 -16.74
C SER A 14 6.02 -12.44 -15.94
N GLU A 15 6.29 -12.82 -14.68
CA GLU A 15 5.27 -13.41 -13.80
C GLU A 15 4.20 -12.38 -13.45
N ALA A 16 4.57 -11.12 -13.20
CA ALA A 16 3.61 -10.04 -12.97
C ALA A 16 2.69 -9.80 -14.19
N HIS A 17 3.26 -9.84 -15.41
CA HIS A 17 2.48 -9.81 -16.65
C HIS A 17 1.50 -10.98 -16.74
N GLN A 18 1.96 -12.22 -16.46
CA GLN A 18 1.12 -13.40 -16.50
C GLN A 18 -0.01 -13.35 -15.43
N ILE A 19 0.27 -12.80 -14.25
CA ILE A 19 -0.74 -12.56 -13.21
C ILE A 19 -1.78 -11.57 -13.71
N ALA A 20 -1.37 -10.45 -14.32
CA ALA A 20 -2.28 -9.45 -14.88
C ALA A 20 -3.19 -10.07 -15.96
N LYS A 21 -2.62 -10.85 -16.86
CA LYS A 21 -3.36 -11.55 -17.91
C LYS A 21 -4.35 -12.57 -17.34
N THR A 22 -3.90 -13.42 -16.42
CA THR A 22 -4.72 -14.52 -15.89
C THR A 22 -5.81 -14.03 -14.93
N LEU A 23 -5.48 -13.12 -14.01
CA LEU A 23 -6.41 -12.68 -12.98
C LEU A 23 -7.30 -11.52 -13.42
N TYR A 24 -6.83 -10.66 -14.32
CA TYR A 24 -7.54 -9.44 -14.69
C TYR A 24 -7.87 -9.33 -16.19
N GLY A 25 -7.39 -10.27 -17.01
CA GLY A 25 -7.62 -10.26 -18.46
C GLY A 25 -6.87 -9.15 -19.20
N PHE A 26 -5.77 -8.63 -18.65
CA PHE A 26 -5.04 -7.49 -19.19
C PHE A 26 -3.72 -7.91 -19.84
N GLU A 27 -3.51 -7.46 -21.07
CA GLU A 27 -2.18 -7.37 -21.67
C GLU A 27 -1.55 -6.05 -21.25
N VAL A 28 -0.34 -6.08 -20.68
CA VAL A 28 0.28 -4.91 -20.06
C VAL A 28 1.79 -4.88 -20.27
N SER A 29 2.37 -3.70 -20.34
CA SER A 29 3.80 -3.53 -20.04
C SER A 29 3.99 -3.45 -18.52
N VAL A 30 5.14 -3.91 -18.03
CA VAL A 30 5.43 -4.06 -16.60
C VAL A 30 6.73 -3.36 -16.25
N LYS A 31 6.70 -2.56 -15.16
CA LYS A 31 7.89 -1.97 -14.55
C LYS A 31 7.90 -2.28 -13.05
N VAL A 32 9.05 -2.69 -12.52
CA VAL A 32 9.22 -2.88 -11.07
C VAL A 32 9.16 -1.52 -10.37
N LEU A 33 8.46 -1.47 -9.24
CA LEU A 33 8.44 -0.32 -8.34
C LEU A 33 9.22 -0.66 -7.07
N ASP A 34 9.88 0.34 -6.51
CA ASP A 34 10.55 0.22 -5.23
C ASP A 34 9.52 -0.09 -4.13
N SER A 35 9.84 -1.02 -3.26
CA SER A 35 9.00 -1.41 -2.14
C SER A 35 9.81 -2.10 -1.06
N GLU A 36 9.47 -1.82 0.19
CA GLU A 36 10.21 -2.30 1.35
C GLU A 36 9.82 -3.74 1.72
N ARG A 37 8.55 -4.06 1.76
CA ARG A 37 8.01 -5.31 2.33
C ARG A 37 7.17 -6.11 1.35
N ASP A 38 6.29 -5.44 0.64
CA ASP A 38 5.52 -5.99 -0.47
C ASP A 38 6.38 -5.94 -1.74
N GLN A 39 5.95 -6.60 -2.79
CA GLN A 39 6.50 -6.37 -4.12
C GLN A 39 5.44 -5.68 -4.98
N ASN A 40 5.82 -4.55 -5.59
CA ASN A 40 4.91 -3.75 -6.40
C ASN A 40 5.40 -3.64 -7.84
N PHE A 41 4.45 -3.67 -8.77
CA PHE A 41 4.71 -3.46 -10.19
C PHE A 41 3.76 -2.40 -10.75
N TYR A 42 4.31 -1.47 -11.49
CA TYR A 42 3.54 -0.59 -12.35
C TYR A 42 3.19 -1.35 -13.63
N LEU A 43 1.91 -1.29 -13.99
CA LEU A 43 1.37 -1.93 -15.17
C LEU A 43 0.71 -0.85 -16.06
N LYS A 44 1.00 -0.92 -17.37
CA LYS A 44 0.36 -0.04 -18.35
C LYS A 44 -0.24 -0.87 -19.47
N ARG A 45 -1.54 -0.67 -19.72
CA ARG A 45 -2.27 -1.27 -20.83
C ARG A 45 -2.04 -0.47 -22.12
N GLU A 46 -2.32 -1.09 -23.26
CA GLU A 46 -2.25 -0.42 -24.58
C GLU A 46 -3.24 0.74 -24.72
N ASP A 47 -4.40 0.67 -24.05
CA ASP A 47 -5.40 1.75 -24.02
C ASP A 47 -5.00 2.93 -23.11
N GLY A 48 -3.77 2.92 -22.58
CA GLY A 48 -3.21 3.97 -21.75
C GLY A 48 -3.58 3.88 -20.26
N LYS A 49 -4.44 2.96 -19.86
CA LYS A 49 -4.78 2.76 -18.44
C LYS A 49 -3.61 2.21 -17.63
N GLU A 50 -3.43 2.74 -16.44
CA GLU A 50 -2.29 2.47 -15.58
C GLU A 50 -2.73 1.91 -14.23
N PHE A 51 -1.94 0.98 -13.70
CA PHE A 51 -2.27 0.25 -12.47
C PHE A 51 -1.02 -0.03 -11.64
N VAL A 52 -1.25 -0.37 -10.37
CA VAL A 52 -0.24 -0.96 -9.49
C VAL A 52 -0.68 -2.36 -9.08
N LEU A 53 0.06 -3.36 -9.51
CA LEU A 53 -0.07 -4.73 -9.01
C LEU A 53 0.71 -4.83 -7.70
N LYS A 54 0.00 -5.16 -6.62
CA LYS A 54 0.58 -5.32 -5.30
C LYS A 54 0.58 -6.79 -4.91
N ILE A 55 1.76 -7.31 -4.65
CA ILE A 55 1.99 -8.67 -4.17
C ILE A 55 2.42 -8.56 -2.71
N ALA A 56 1.53 -8.94 -1.82
CA ALA A 56 1.78 -8.84 -0.39
C ALA A 56 2.89 -9.80 0.05
N ASN A 57 3.62 -9.42 1.09
CA ASN A 57 4.57 -10.32 1.73
C ASN A 57 3.86 -11.64 2.13
N PRO A 58 4.49 -12.82 1.92
CA PRO A 58 3.85 -14.10 2.25
C PRO A 58 3.41 -14.23 3.71
N ALA A 59 4.05 -13.50 4.62
CA ALA A 59 3.71 -13.47 6.04
C ALA A 59 2.59 -12.45 6.38
N GLU A 60 2.04 -11.75 5.39
CA GLU A 60 1.00 -10.74 5.64
C GLU A 60 -0.34 -11.39 5.96
N ASP A 61 -1.08 -10.77 6.88
CA ASP A 61 -2.39 -11.22 7.32
C ASP A 61 -3.48 -10.78 6.34
N ILE A 62 -4.37 -11.71 5.99
CA ILE A 62 -5.49 -11.42 5.08
C ILE A 62 -6.45 -10.36 5.65
N GLY A 63 -6.61 -10.30 6.97
CA GLY A 63 -7.43 -9.28 7.64
C GLY A 63 -6.90 -7.88 7.36
N LEU A 64 -5.56 -7.70 7.38
CA LEU A 64 -4.95 -6.42 7.04
C LEU A 64 -5.17 -6.07 5.56
N ILE A 65 -5.02 -7.04 4.66
CA ILE A 65 -5.26 -6.80 3.23
C ILE A 65 -6.72 -6.41 2.98
N ASN A 66 -7.67 -7.09 3.63
CA ASN A 66 -9.08 -6.75 3.59
C ASN A 66 -9.36 -5.35 4.16
N LEU A 67 -8.74 -4.99 5.29
CA LEU A 67 -8.83 -3.66 5.88
C LEU A 67 -8.38 -2.58 4.89
N GLN A 68 -7.25 -2.77 4.21
CA GLN A 68 -6.76 -1.82 3.21
C GLN A 68 -7.73 -1.63 2.05
N VAL A 69 -8.33 -2.71 1.55
CA VAL A 69 -9.36 -2.64 0.49
C VAL A 69 -10.62 -1.93 0.99
N ALA A 70 -11.08 -2.25 2.20
CA ALA A 70 -12.25 -1.63 2.81
C ALA A 70 -12.03 -0.12 3.06
N SER A 71 -10.84 0.28 3.51
CA SER A 71 -10.46 1.67 3.73
C SER A 71 -10.55 2.50 2.45
N LEU A 72 -9.97 2.01 1.36
CA LEU A 72 -10.03 2.72 0.06
C LEU A 72 -11.46 2.88 -0.43
N LYS A 73 -12.28 1.83 -0.32
CA LYS A 73 -13.70 1.90 -0.68
C LYS A 73 -14.48 2.87 0.20
N HIS A 74 -14.21 2.86 1.50
CA HIS A 74 -14.86 3.76 2.45
C HIS A 74 -14.58 5.22 2.09
N ILE A 75 -13.30 5.59 1.88
CA ILE A 75 -12.90 6.95 1.50
C ILE A 75 -13.60 7.37 0.20
N ALA A 76 -13.54 6.54 -0.84
CA ALA A 76 -14.14 6.83 -2.14
C ALA A 76 -15.67 7.03 -2.08
N ASN A 77 -16.35 6.32 -1.16
CA ASN A 77 -17.79 6.47 -0.93
C ASN A 77 -18.14 7.66 -0.02
N PHE A 78 -17.25 8.01 0.91
CA PHE A 78 -17.45 9.11 1.85
C PHE A 78 -17.35 10.47 1.14
N ASP A 79 -16.28 10.66 0.37
CA ASP A 79 -16.04 11.91 -0.37
C ASP A 79 -15.23 11.62 -1.65
N SER A 80 -15.89 11.69 -2.80
CA SER A 80 -15.28 11.45 -4.11
C SER A 80 -14.22 12.49 -4.51
N SER A 81 -14.13 13.61 -3.79
CA SER A 81 -13.07 14.62 -3.98
C SER A 81 -11.72 14.17 -3.42
N ILE A 82 -11.73 13.20 -2.49
CA ILE A 82 -10.51 12.60 -1.94
C ILE A 82 -10.01 11.54 -2.93
N GLN A 83 -8.97 11.89 -3.66
CA GLN A 83 -8.39 10.98 -4.66
C GLN A 83 -7.60 9.86 -3.96
N VAL A 84 -8.12 8.64 -4.04
CA VAL A 84 -7.46 7.41 -3.59
C VAL A 84 -7.45 6.36 -4.68
N PRO A 85 -6.50 5.40 -4.67
CA PRO A 85 -6.51 4.32 -5.64
C PRO A 85 -7.77 3.47 -5.53
N SER A 86 -8.38 3.14 -6.67
CA SER A 86 -9.48 2.18 -6.73
C SER A 86 -8.93 0.76 -6.79
N THR A 87 -9.47 -0.17 -6.00
CA THR A 87 -9.13 -1.58 -6.11
C THR A 87 -9.92 -2.23 -7.24
N ILE A 88 -9.21 -2.89 -8.16
CA ILE A 88 -9.77 -3.50 -9.36
C ILE A 88 -10.14 -4.96 -9.08
N GLN A 89 -11.33 -5.38 -9.49
CA GLN A 89 -11.74 -6.77 -9.39
C GLN A 89 -11.05 -7.64 -10.45
N THR A 90 -10.73 -8.87 -10.05
CA THR A 90 -10.36 -9.91 -11.02
C THR A 90 -11.52 -10.24 -11.95
N VAL A 91 -11.26 -10.97 -13.04
CA VAL A 91 -12.31 -11.52 -13.93
C VAL A 91 -13.32 -12.39 -13.17
N GLY A 92 -12.94 -12.97 -12.04
CA GLY A 92 -13.81 -13.73 -11.14
C GLY A 92 -14.52 -12.88 -10.06
N GLY A 93 -14.50 -11.54 -10.15
CA GLY A 93 -15.20 -10.63 -9.23
C GLY A 93 -14.54 -10.43 -7.85
N LYS A 94 -13.32 -10.92 -7.63
CA LYS A 94 -12.60 -10.80 -6.35
C LYS A 94 -11.68 -9.59 -6.32
N PHE A 95 -11.63 -8.87 -5.20
CA PHE A 95 -10.67 -7.76 -5.00
C PHE A 95 -9.29 -8.25 -4.56
N ILE A 96 -9.22 -9.44 -3.96
CA ILE A 96 -8.01 -10.09 -3.51
C ILE A 96 -7.98 -11.50 -4.07
N SER A 97 -6.86 -11.89 -4.63
CA SER A 97 -6.58 -13.26 -5.08
C SER A 97 -5.37 -13.82 -4.36
N ARG A 98 -5.12 -15.11 -4.51
CA ARG A 98 -3.94 -15.77 -3.97
C ARG A 98 -3.16 -16.43 -5.10
N HIS A 99 -1.84 -16.22 -5.13
CA HIS A 99 -0.95 -16.80 -6.11
C HIS A 99 0.40 -17.10 -5.44
N ASN A 100 0.89 -18.33 -5.57
CA ASN A 100 2.14 -18.79 -4.95
C ASN A 100 2.28 -18.43 -3.46
N GLY A 101 1.19 -18.60 -2.69
CA GLY A 101 1.17 -18.30 -1.27
C GLY A 101 0.96 -16.81 -0.91
N CYS A 102 1.10 -15.89 -1.85
CA CYS A 102 0.96 -14.46 -1.66
C CYS A 102 -0.43 -13.96 -1.98
N PHE A 103 -0.88 -12.90 -1.30
CA PHE A 103 -2.08 -12.18 -1.67
C PHE A 103 -1.78 -11.16 -2.75
N ILE A 104 -2.61 -11.16 -3.79
CA ILE A 104 -2.49 -10.31 -4.97
C ILE A 104 -3.68 -9.35 -5.01
N ARG A 105 -3.42 -8.08 -5.26
CA ARG A 105 -4.44 -7.06 -5.56
C ARG A 105 -3.95 -6.10 -6.63
N LEU A 106 -4.88 -5.59 -7.41
CA LEU A 106 -4.63 -4.57 -8.42
C LEU A 106 -5.31 -3.28 -8.02
N GLN A 107 -4.62 -2.16 -8.15
CA GLN A 107 -5.13 -0.83 -7.86
C GLN A 107 -4.92 0.08 -9.07
N SER A 108 -5.78 1.09 -9.24
CA SER A 108 -5.53 2.14 -10.21
C SER A 108 -4.25 2.91 -9.83
N PHE A 109 -3.49 3.35 -10.82
CA PHE A 109 -2.36 4.23 -10.59
C PHE A 109 -2.85 5.67 -10.42
N LEU A 110 -2.32 6.38 -9.44
CA LEU A 110 -2.53 7.81 -9.31
C LEU A 110 -1.33 8.53 -9.93
N ALA A 111 -1.57 9.27 -10.98
CA ALA A 111 -0.54 10.08 -11.62
C ALA A 111 -0.16 11.26 -10.71
N GLY A 112 1.12 11.64 -10.73
CA GLY A 112 1.63 12.74 -9.92
C GLY A 112 3.15 12.74 -9.82
N HIS A 113 3.66 13.66 -9.01
CA HIS A 113 5.08 13.79 -8.68
C HIS A 113 5.31 13.48 -7.20
N PHE A 114 6.46 12.93 -6.87
CA PHE A 114 6.80 12.69 -5.47
C PHE A 114 7.20 14.00 -4.80
N ILE A 115 6.71 14.24 -3.59
CA ILE A 115 7.08 15.43 -2.79
C ILE A 115 8.60 15.50 -2.60
N LYS A 116 9.30 14.37 -2.48
CA LYS A 116 10.76 14.32 -2.36
C LYS A 116 11.50 14.92 -3.55
N ASP A 117 10.86 15.00 -4.72
CA ASP A 117 11.44 15.51 -5.95
C ASP A 117 11.21 17.03 -6.10
N ILE A 118 10.54 17.66 -5.13
CA ILE A 118 10.26 19.10 -5.07
C ILE A 118 11.30 19.76 -4.14
N GLU A 119 12.26 20.47 -4.71
CA GLU A 119 13.37 21.07 -3.95
C GLU A 119 12.90 22.10 -2.91
N ASN A 120 11.90 22.93 -3.26
CA ASN A 120 11.35 23.96 -2.37
C ASN A 120 9.84 23.97 -2.47
N PRO A 121 9.11 23.14 -1.67
CA PRO A 121 7.67 23.14 -1.72
C PRO A 121 7.10 24.48 -1.26
N GLU A 122 6.25 25.11 -2.08
CA GLU A 122 5.54 26.33 -1.72
C GLU A 122 4.61 26.07 -0.53
N SER A 123 4.37 27.11 0.30
CA SER A 123 3.47 27.01 1.47
C SER A 123 2.09 26.45 1.11
N PHE A 124 1.57 26.83 -0.04
CA PHE A 124 0.31 26.33 -0.59
C PHE A 124 0.28 24.79 -0.71
N LEU A 125 1.37 24.14 -1.18
CA LEU A 125 1.43 22.70 -1.27
C LEU A 125 1.35 22.03 0.10
N LEU A 126 2.00 22.62 1.11
CA LEU A 126 1.97 22.11 2.48
C LEU A 126 0.58 22.29 3.11
N GLU A 127 -0.09 23.41 2.84
CA GLU A 127 -1.46 23.67 3.26
C GLU A 127 -2.45 22.68 2.65
N GLU A 128 -2.35 22.44 1.33
CA GLU A 128 -3.18 21.46 0.62
C GLU A 128 -2.93 20.03 1.13
N PHE A 129 -1.67 19.68 1.41
CA PHE A 129 -1.33 18.40 1.99
C PHE A 129 -1.94 18.24 3.40
N GLY A 130 -1.85 19.28 4.24
CA GLY A 130 -2.49 19.31 5.56
C GLY A 130 -4.02 19.18 5.45
N ALA A 131 -4.64 19.90 4.52
CA ALA A 131 -6.06 19.82 4.26
C ALA A 131 -6.50 18.42 3.79
N PHE A 132 -5.70 17.78 2.93
CA PHE A 132 -5.93 16.41 2.49
C PHE A 132 -5.88 15.42 3.68
N LEU A 133 -4.88 15.52 4.56
CA LEU A 133 -4.79 14.69 5.77
C LEU A 133 -6.00 14.90 6.69
N GLY A 134 -6.42 16.17 6.89
CA GLY A 134 -7.62 16.49 7.66
C GLY A 134 -8.89 15.86 7.08
N LYS A 135 -9.05 15.85 5.75
CA LYS A 135 -10.17 15.18 5.09
C LYS A 135 -10.14 13.67 5.32
N LEU A 136 -8.96 13.03 5.27
CA LEU A 136 -8.81 11.61 5.58
C LEU A 136 -9.19 11.30 7.03
N ASP A 137 -8.76 12.12 8.00
CA ASP A 137 -9.12 11.95 9.40
C ASP A 137 -10.64 12.04 9.61
N VAL A 138 -11.29 12.99 8.95
CA VAL A 138 -12.76 13.10 8.97
C VAL A 138 -13.42 11.87 8.35
N ALA A 139 -12.92 11.41 7.19
CA ALA A 139 -13.46 10.22 6.53
C ALA A 139 -13.35 8.97 7.41
N PHE A 140 -12.27 8.82 8.17
CA PHE A 140 -12.05 7.66 9.04
C PHE A 140 -12.74 7.76 10.41
N ARG A 141 -13.34 8.88 10.78
CA ARG A 141 -13.94 9.06 12.10
C ARG A 141 -15.00 8.03 12.45
N GLU A 142 -15.81 7.63 11.47
CA GLU A 142 -16.87 6.62 11.62
C GLU A 142 -16.52 5.27 10.96
N PHE A 143 -15.30 5.11 10.47
CA PHE A 143 -14.87 3.86 9.86
C PHE A 143 -14.64 2.79 10.93
N GLY A 144 -15.60 1.87 11.04
CA GLY A 144 -15.48 0.68 11.89
C GLY A 144 -15.03 -0.54 11.09
N TYR A 145 -13.97 -1.20 11.53
CA TYR A 145 -13.50 -2.46 10.96
C TYR A 145 -13.08 -3.43 12.07
N PRO A 146 -13.52 -4.71 12.04
CA PRO A 146 -13.31 -5.66 13.14
C PRO A 146 -11.84 -5.86 13.53
N ASP A 147 -10.93 -5.81 12.57
CA ASP A 147 -9.51 -6.10 12.73
C ASP A 147 -8.63 -4.87 12.97
N LEU A 148 -9.22 -3.72 13.37
CA LEU A 148 -8.49 -2.48 13.66
C LEU A 148 -7.48 -2.58 14.81
N LYS A 149 -7.64 -3.57 15.70
CA LYS A 149 -6.77 -3.75 16.87
C LYS A 149 -5.49 -4.51 16.51
N ARG A 150 -4.59 -3.89 15.78
CA ARG A 150 -3.28 -4.44 15.46
C ARG A 150 -2.19 -3.77 16.29
N LYS A 151 -1.28 -4.55 16.87
CA LYS A 151 -0.01 -4.02 17.37
C LYS A 151 0.90 -3.76 16.17
N TRP A 152 1.14 -2.49 15.89
CA TRP A 152 2.01 -2.05 14.82
C TRP A 152 3.37 -1.61 15.38
N ILE A 153 4.46 -2.07 14.81
CA ILE A 153 5.80 -1.79 15.33
C ILE A 153 6.16 -0.30 15.24
N TRP A 154 5.63 0.39 14.22
CA TRP A 154 5.84 1.83 14.03
C TRP A 154 4.84 2.70 14.80
N ASP A 155 3.92 2.10 15.55
CA ASP A 155 3.03 2.83 16.44
C ASP A 155 3.80 3.19 17.70
N VAL A 156 4.04 4.48 17.93
CA VAL A 156 4.79 5.00 19.09
C VAL A 156 4.22 4.53 20.44
N ARG A 157 2.95 4.13 20.49
CA ARG A 157 2.34 3.52 21.69
C ARG A 157 2.91 2.14 22.01
N ASN A 158 3.58 1.50 21.07
CA ASN A 158 4.21 0.18 21.23
C ASN A 158 5.74 0.26 21.36
N ILE A 159 6.28 1.40 21.79
CA ILE A 159 7.72 1.68 21.87
C ILE A 159 8.48 0.77 22.84
N ASP A 160 7.78 0.06 23.71
CA ASP A 160 8.40 -0.83 24.72
C ASP A 160 9.38 -1.85 24.15
N PHE A 161 9.22 -2.26 22.89
CA PHE A 161 10.18 -3.17 22.26
C PHE A 161 11.58 -2.56 22.10
N LEU A 162 11.70 -1.24 22.07
CA LEU A 162 13.00 -0.56 21.99
C LEU A 162 13.80 -0.71 23.27
N LYS A 163 13.15 -0.97 24.42
CA LYS A 163 13.86 -1.14 25.70
C LYS A 163 14.93 -2.23 25.65
N SER A 164 14.67 -3.30 24.89
CA SER A 164 15.64 -4.40 24.70
C SER A 164 16.81 -4.03 23.76
N HIS A 165 16.78 -2.86 23.16
CA HIS A 165 17.78 -2.37 22.22
C HIS A 165 18.54 -1.14 22.74
N LEU A 166 18.24 -0.69 23.97
CA LEU A 166 18.90 0.48 24.55
C LEU A 166 20.40 0.27 24.74
N ASP A 167 20.84 -0.96 24.93
CA ASP A 167 22.26 -1.32 25.09
C ASP A 167 23.08 -1.11 23.80
N TYR A 168 22.40 -0.92 22.64
CA TYR A 168 23.07 -0.57 21.38
C TYR A 168 23.31 0.93 21.24
N ILE A 169 22.76 1.75 22.13
CA ILE A 169 23.03 3.18 22.16
C ILE A 169 24.29 3.39 23.00
N GLU A 170 25.41 3.54 22.34
CA GLU A 170 26.64 4.00 23.00
C GLU A 170 26.42 5.46 23.40
N SER A 171 26.46 5.74 24.69
CA SER A 171 26.50 7.13 25.18
C SER A 171 27.85 7.72 24.83
N GLU A 172 27.98 8.38 23.71
CA GLU A 172 29.05 9.36 23.54
C GLU A 172 28.75 10.51 24.50
N SER A 173 29.44 10.48 25.64
CA SER A 173 29.54 11.63 26.50
C SER A 173 30.52 12.61 25.87
N ASP A 174 30.02 13.59 25.14
CA ASP A 174 30.69 14.85 24.86
C ASP A 174 29.86 16.01 25.42
#